data_84b5a3d5f9dfbc0d622d78027da59030
#
_entry.id   84b5a3d5f9dfbc0d622d78027da59030
#
_cell.length_a   1.000
_cell.length_b   1.000
_cell.length_c   1.000
_cell.angle_alpha   90.00
_cell.angle_beta   90.00
_cell.angle_gamma   90.00
#
_symmetry.space_group_name_H-M   'P 1'
#
loop_
_entity.id
_entity.type
_entity.pdbx_description
1 polymer ?
#
loop_
_entity_poly.entity_id
_entity_poly.type
_entity_poly.pdbx_seq_one_letter_code
_entity_poly.pdbx_strand_id
1 'polypeptide(L)'
;MKISLKGLSNTEIGIVTGGSCVATIFLSPFMSSLISKIKGMTIKKLMTFLMLTTVLLYIAMAFLPIPAFLVMIFYVIMYALNMSTVPMLTMIAMNYINEGTYVNFGLARGIGSASWATSALIFGQVVSFLGANILSIAYCVFAFVTLFILYHLPESKITKTKTEEVQEEGSVVTVIKKYKIFFFLLLGFCFMFSGATAIGTYLINIVKSLGGNTSLYGVAMFAMAFSELPVMMTVPKLMKKFNSVTLILVASIFYICRNYTIGLAPNLIVLIIGMMFQGLSYGLFTGVITYYVTYNLDTQDQMSGQTMIGIMTSGIGSTLGNVLGGILQDTIGLNALFTFVYLMTALGAVIIFICKFVSLKVKK
;
A
#
# COMPACT_ATOMS: atom_id res chain seq x y z
N MET A 1 -9.39 -5.07 11.83
CA MET A 1 -10.42 -5.92 12.42
C MET A 1 -10.07 -6.44 13.82
N LYS A 2 -8.92 -7.11 14.04
CA LYS A 2 -8.57 -7.63 15.38
C LYS A 2 -8.24 -6.53 16.41
N ILE A 3 -7.70 -5.40 15.98
CA ILE A 3 -7.45 -4.22 16.83
C ILE A 3 -8.78 -3.64 17.35
N SER A 4 -9.78 -3.53 16.48
CA SER A 4 -11.15 -3.13 16.84
C SER A 4 -11.79 -4.08 17.86
N LEU A 5 -11.40 -5.36 17.87
CA LEU A 5 -11.91 -6.36 18.83
C LEU A 5 -11.31 -6.24 20.24
N LYS A 6 -10.22 -5.50 20.42
CA LYS A 6 -9.63 -5.16 21.73
C LYS A 6 -10.18 -3.85 22.31
N GLY A 7 -11.26 -3.30 21.72
CA GLY A 7 -11.93 -2.10 22.24
C GLY A 7 -11.28 -0.78 21.86
N LEU A 8 -10.40 -0.78 20.84
CA LEU A 8 -9.80 0.45 20.33
C LEU A 8 -10.81 1.27 19.54
N SER A 9 -10.82 2.58 19.75
CA SER A 9 -11.59 3.55 18.97
C SER A 9 -11.09 3.66 17.51
N ASN A 10 -11.89 4.26 16.63
CA ASN A 10 -11.45 4.50 15.26
C ASN A 10 -10.26 5.47 15.21
N THR A 11 -10.22 6.43 16.12
CA THR A 11 -9.07 7.35 16.29
C THR A 11 -7.80 6.58 16.61
N GLU A 12 -7.83 5.68 17.59
CA GLU A 12 -6.69 4.86 17.97
C GLU A 12 -6.26 3.94 16.82
N ILE A 13 -7.19 3.33 16.09
CA ILE A 13 -6.92 2.55 14.88
C ILE A 13 -6.25 3.42 13.82
N GLY A 14 -6.73 4.64 13.62
CA GLY A 14 -6.17 5.60 12.68
C GLY A 14 -4.74 6.02 13.03
N ILE A 15 -4.48 6.32 14.30
CA ILE A 15 -3.13 6.66 14.81
C ILE A 15 -2.16 5.48 14.63
N VAL A 16 -2.59 4.28 14.96
CA VAL A 16 -1.77 3.07 14.83
C VAL A 16 -1.44 2.77 13.37
N THR A 17 -2.44 2.77 12.49
CA THR A 17 -2.24 2.48 11.07
C THR A 17 -1.47 3.61 10.38
N GLY A 18 -1.78 4.87 10.65
CA GLY A 18 -1.04 6.02 10.14
C GLY A 18 0.40 6.07 10.66
N GLY A 19 0.59 5.87 11.96
CA GLY A 19 1.92 5.78 12.59
C GLY A 19 2.77 4.64 12.01
N SER A 20 2.14 3.51 11.69
CA SER A 20 2.80 2.39 11.02
C SER A 20 3.32 2.78 9.62
N CYS A 21 2.54 3.56 8.87
CA CYS A 21 2.95 4.06 7.56
C CYS A 21 4.18 4.99 7.68
N VAL A 22 4.17 5.91 8.63
CA VAL A 22 5.32 6.78 8.91
C VAL A 22 6.54 5.96 9.34
N ALA A 23 6.37 5.04 10.30
CA ALA A 23 7.45 4.18 10.79
C ALA A 23 8.11 3.38 9.65
N THR A 24 7.32 2.90 8.67
CA THR A 24 7.82 2.14 7.52
C THR A 24 8.77 2.98 6.65
N ILE A 25 8.50 4.29 6.48
CA ILE A 25 9.36 5.18 5.67
C ILE A 25 10.79 5.22 6.22
N PHE A 26 10.95 5.23 7.53
CA PHE A 26 12.27 5.28 8.18
C PHE A 26 12.86 3.89 8.39
N LEU A 27 12.03 2.93 8.78
CA LEU A 27 12.50 1.60 9.15
C LEU A 27 12.94 0.77 7.94
N SER A 28 12.27 0.90 6.81
CA SER A 28 12.59 0.10 5.62
C SER A 28 14.00 0.37 5.07
N PRO A 29 14.44 1.62 4.84
CA PRO A 29 15.82 1.90 4.46
C PRO A 29 16.84 1.51 5.54
N PHE A 30 16.50 1.74 6.83
CA PHE A 30 17.36 1.35 7.94
C PHE A 30 17.61 -0.16 7.94
N MET A 31 16.57 -0.99 7.82
CA MET A 31 16.68 -2.44 7.76
C MET A 31 17.52 -2.90 6.55
N SER A 32 17.32 -2.28 5.39
CA SER A 32 18.13 -2.58 4.19
C SER A 32 19.62 -2.24 4.43
N SER A 33 19.93 -1.16 5.14
CA SER A 33 21.31 -0.77 5.45
C SER A 33 22.02 -1.73 6.42
N LEU A 34 21.29 -2.48 7.25
CA LEU A 34 21.88 -3.46 8.16
C LEU A 34 22.59 -4.59 7.42
N ILE A 35 22.13 -4.93 6.21
CA ILE A 35 22.75 -5.99 5.37
C ILE A 35 24.19 -5.63 5.02
N SER A 36 24.46 -4.36 4.73
CA SER A 36 25.82 -3.90 4.37
C SER A 36 26.70 -3.66 5.61
N LYS A 37 26.11 -3.29 6.74
CA LYS A 37 26.84 -2.91 7.97
C LYS A 37 27.25 -4.10 8.83
N ILE A 38 26.46 -5.19 8.86
CA ILE A 38 26.71 -6.33 9.72
C ILE A 38 27.41 -7.42 8.92
N LYS A 39 28.64 -7.76 9.31
CA LYS A 39 29.43 -8.83 8.67
C LYS A 39 28.72 -10.19 8.80
N GLY A 40 28.49 -10.87 7.67
CA GLY A 40 27.80 -12.17 7.64
C GLY A 40 26.27 -12.10 7.68
N MET A 41 25.68 -10.90 7.69
CA MET A 41 24.24 -10.72 7.52
C MET A 41 23.86 -10.92 6.06
N THR A 42 22.93 -11.83 5.78
CA THR A 42 22.34 -12.01 4.46
C THR A 42 20.92 -11.50 4.46
N ILE A 43 20.38 -11.17 3.28
CA ILE A 43 18.97 -10.73 3.13
C ILE A 43 18.04 -11.78 3.76
N LYS A 44 18.31 -13.07 3.51
CA LYS A 44 17.55 -14.20 4.05
C LYS A 44 17.56 -14.21 5.58
N LYS A 45 18.75 -14.08 6.21
CA LYS A 45 18.88 -14.05 7.68
C LYS A 45 18.14 -12.87 8.31
N LEU A 46 18.31 -11.67 7.73
CA LEU A 46 17.60 -10.49 8.21
C LEU A 46 16.08 -10.67 8.10
N MET A 47 15.61 -11.15 6.97
CA MET A 47 14.20 -11.41 6.72
C MET A 47 13.61 -12.44 7.70
N THR A 48 14.35 -13.53 7.96
CA THR A 48 13.98 -14.54 8.97
C THR A 48 13.86 -13.91 10.35
N PHE A 49 14.85 -13.10 10.75
CA PHE A 49 14.82 -12.38 12.03
C PHE A 49 13.61 -11.44 12.14
N LEU A 50 13.33 -10.65 11.11
CA LEU A 50 12.17 -9.74 11.10
C LEU A 50 10.86 -10.51 11.22
N MET A 51 10.71 -11.61 10.47
CA MET A 51 9.51 -12.43 10.51
C MET A 51 9.31 -13.12 11.86
N LEU A 52 10.37 -13.65 12.46
CA LEU A 52 10.31 -14.22 13.83
C LEU A 52 9.87 -13.14 14.85
N THR A 53 10.44 -11.95 14.75
CA THR A 53 10.07 -10.83 15.62
C THR A 53 8.59 -10.46 15.44
N THR A 54 8.08 -10.40 14.20
CA THR A 54 6.66 -10.10 13.96
C THR A 54 5.73 -11.19 14.49
N VAL A 55 6.13 -12.47 14.39
CA VAL A 55 5.35 -13.59 14.98
C VAL A 55 5.31 -13.49 16.50
N LEU A 56 6.45 -13.22 17.16
CA LEU A 56 6.50 -13.06 18.62
C LEU A 56 5.63 -11.90 19.10
N LEU A 57 5.73 -10.73 18.43
CA LEU A 57 4.88 -9.58 18.74
C LEU A 57 3.40 -9.90 18.56
N TYR A 58 3.06 -10.63 17.48
CA TYR A 58 1.68 -11.02 17.23
C TYR A 58 1.15 -11.98 18.28
N ILE A 59 1.93 -13.01 18.66
CA ILE A 59 1.57 -13.95 19.73
C ILE A 59 1.36 -13.19 21.05
N ALA A 60 2.27 -12.26 21.38
CA ALA A 60 2.11 -11.43 22.57
C ALA A 60 0.79 -10.64 22.54
N MET A 61 0.48 -9.96 21.44
CA MET A 61 -0.79 -9.22 21.29
C MET A 61 -2.03 -10.11 21.31
N ALA A 62 -1.91 -11.35 20.81
CA ALA A 62 -3.06 -12.25 20.68
C ALA A 62 -3.44 -12.95 21.98
N PHE A 63 -2.44 -13.38 22.76
CA PHE A 63 -2.62 -14.32 23.85
C PHE A 63 -2.28 -13.74 25.24
N LEU A 64 -1.51 -12.65 25.31
CA LEU A 64 -1.20 -12.03 26.59
C LEU A 64 -2.21 -10.93 26.95
N PRO A 65 -2.55 -10.75 28.22
CA PRO A 65 -3.42 -9.67 28.71
C PRO A 65 -2.62 -8.36 28.83
N ILE A 66 -2.19 -7.81 27.68
CA ILE A 66 -1.45 -6.56 27.63
C ILE A 66 -2.38 -5.36 27.49
N PRO A 67 -2.05 -4.20 28.10
CA PRO A 67 -2.85 -2.99 27.97
C PRO A 67 -2.91 -2.48 26.54
N ALA A 68 -4.00 -1.78 26.18
CA ALA A 68 -4.27 -1.29 24.83
C ALA A 68 -3.11 -0.47 24.24
N PHE A 69 -2.47 0.37 25.06
CA PHE A 69 -1.31 1.17 24.65
C PHE A 69 -0.15 0.31 24.11
N LEU A 70 0.20 -0.79 24.80
CA LEU A 70 1.25 -1.70 24.33
C LEU A 70 0.82 -2.44 23.06
N VAL A 71 -0.46 -2.80 22.92
CA VAL A 71 -1.01 -3.37 21.67
C VAL A 71 -0.78 -2.41 20.50
N MET A 72 -1.01 -1.11 20.70
CA MET A 72 -0.77 -0.09 19.67
C MET A 72 0.69 -0.04 19.25
N ILE A 73 1.62 0.02 20.20
CA ILE A 73 3.07 0.05 19.93
C ILE A 73 3.50 -1.23 19.20
N PHE A 74 3.12 -2.39 19.71
CA PHE A 74 3.48 -3.68 19.08
C PHE A 74 2.95 -3.80 17.66
N TYR A 75 1.75 -3.29 17.41
CA TYR A 75 1.18 -3.28 16.07
C TYR A 75 1.96 -2.38 15.11
N VAL A 76 2.31 -1.16 15.55
CA VAL A 76 3.12 -0.22 14.73
C VAL A 76 4.44 -0.87 14.34
N ILE A 77 5.15 -1.44 15.31
CA ILE A 77 6.44 -2.12 15.08
C ILE A 77 6.24 -3.32 14.14
N MET A 78 5.28 -4.19 14.44
CA MET A 78 4.99 -5.38 13.64
C MET A 78 4.67 -5.02 12.19
N TYR A 79 3.81 -4.03 11.97
CA TYR A 79 3.42 -3.60 10.63
C TYR A 79 4.61 -3.03 9.86
N ALA A 80 5.40 -2.15 10.48
CA ALA A 80 6.57 -1.55 9.86
C ALA A 80 7.64 -2.60 9.51
N LEU A 81 7.87 -3.60 10.38
CA LEU A 81 8.77 -4.72 10.09
C LEU A 81 8.26 -5.58 8.93
N ASN A 82 6.96 -5.90 8.90
CA ASN A 82 6.36 -6.65 7.79
C ASN A 82 6.51 -5.91 6.45
N MET A 83 6.21 -4.61 6.42
CA MET A 83 6.35 -3.81 5.20
C MET A 83 7.81 -3.71 4.74
N SER A 84 8.77 -3.74 5.64
CA SER A 84 10.20 -3.75 5.32
C SER A 84 10.66 -5.05 4.66
N THR A 85 9.91 -6.15 4.76
CA THR A 85 10.23 -7.41 4.07
C THR A 85 9.94 -7.36 2.56
N VAL A 86 9.03 -6.48 2.11
CA VAL A 86 8.62 -6.40 0.70
C VAL A 86 9.78 -6.04 -0.24
N PRO A 87 10.58 -4.98 0.00
CA PRO A 87 11.75 -4.70 -0.82
C PRO A 87 12.80 -5.81 -0.72
N MET A 88 12.94 -6.48 0.44
CA MET A 88 13.89 -7.59 0.61
C MET A 88 13.53 -8.79 -0.27
N LEU A 89 12.24 -9.14 -0.38
CA LEU A 89 11.77 -10.18 -1.31
C LEU A 89 12.11 -9.84 -2.76
N THR A 90 11.93 -8.57 -3.14
CA THR A 90 12.30 -8.09 -4.46
C THR A 90 13.81 -8.23 -4.69
N MET A 91 14.64 -7.89 -3.71
CA MET A 91 16.09 -8.04 -3.79
C MET A 91 16.51 -9.53 -3.94
N ILE A 92 15.88 -10.43 -3.20
CA ILE A 92 16.15 -11.89 -3.35
C ILE A 92 15.84 -12.33 -4.78
N ALA A 93 14.70 -11.95 -5.34
CA ALA A 93 14.31 -12.29 -6.70
C ALA A 93 15.30 -11.72 -7.74
N MET A 94 15.73 -10.47 -7.58
CA MET A 94 16.70 -9.84 -8.48
C MET A 94 18.07 -10.48 -8.38
N ASN A 95 18.52 -10.90 -7.19
CA ASN A 95 19.77 -11.61 -7.01
C ASN A 95 19.77 -12.94 -7.78
N TYR A 96 18.68 -13.72 -7.72
CA TYR A 96 18.58 -14.97 -8.50
C TYR A 96 18.60 -14.72 -10.01
N ILE A 97 17.92 -13.67 -10.49
CA ILE A 97 17.96 -13.27 -11.90
C ILE A 97 19.37 -12.91 -12.32
N ASN A 98 20.10 -12.15 -11.50
CA ASN A 98 21.49 -11.76 -11.75
C ASN A 98 22.46 -12.95 -11.71
N GLU A 99 22.13 -14.03 -11.00
CA GLU A 99 22.85 -15.30 -10.98
C GLU A 99 22.52 -16.21 -12.19
N GLY A 100 21.66 -15.76 -13.10
CA GLY A 100 21.23 -16.52 -14.27
C GLY A 100 20.10 -17.50 -14.00
N THR A 101 19.50 -17.49 -12.81
CA THR A 101 18.33 -18.32 -12.50
C THR A 101 17.08 -17.69 -13.10
N TYR A 102 16.32 -18.47 -13.87
CA TYR A 102 15.07 -17.97 -14.42
C TYR A 102 14.03 -17.72 -13.33
N VAL A 103 13.68 -16.46 -13.11
CA VAL A 103 12.59 -16.04 -12.21
C VAL A 103 11.63 -15.12 -12.97
N ASN A 104 10.39 -15.55 -13.12
CA ASN A 104 9.35 -14.68 -13.67
C ASN A 104 8.82 -13.77 -12.55
N PHE A 105 9.50 -12.64 -12.33
CA PHE A 105 9.18 -11.68 -11.28
C PHE A 105 7.76 -11.10 -11.43
N GLY A 106 7.33 -10.82 -12.66
CA GLY A 106 5.99 -10.31 -12.92
C GLY A 106 4.89 -11.30 -12.51
N LEU A 107 5.08 -12.58 -12.83
CA LEU A 107 4.16 -13.65 -12.42
C LEU A 107 4.14 -13.81 -10.89
N ALA A 108 5.30 -13.84 -10.25
CA ALA A 108 5.40 -13.95 -8.79
C ALA A 108 4.67 -12.81 -8.07
N ARG A 109 4.85 -11.56 -8.55
CA ARG A 109 4.15 -10.40 -8.01
C ARG A 109 2.63 -10.45 -8.27
N GLY A 110 2.21 -10.93 -9.45
CA GLY A 110 0.81 -11.13 -9.80
C GLY A 110 0.13 -12.18 -8.90
N ILE A 111 0.81 -13.31 -8.63
CA ILE A 111 0.34 -14.33 -7.69
C ILE A 111 0.19 -13.73 -6.28
N GLY A 112 1.13 -12.89 -5.84
CA GLY A 112 1.02 -12.18 -4.56
C GLY A 112 -0.24 -11.33 -4.45
N SER A 113 -0.56 -10.55 -5.47
CA SER A 113 -1.78 -9.72 -5.50
C SER A 113 -3.05 -10.58 -5.53
N ALA A 114 -3.06 -11.64 -6.34
CA ALA A 114 -4.18 -12.59 -6.41
C ALA A 114 -4.38 -13.32 -5.07
N SER A 115 -3.30 -13.72 -4.40
CA SER A 115 -3.35 -14.35 -3.08
C SER A 115 -3.91 -13.40 -2.02
N TRP A 116 -3.53 -12.12 -2.06
CA TRP A 116 -4.08 -11.11 -1.15
C TRP A 116 -5.60 -10.97 -1.33
N ALA A 117 -6.06 -10.83 -2.58
CA ALA A 117 -7.49 -10.72 -2.89
C ALA A 117 -8.27 -11.96 -2.46
N THR A 118 -7.76 -13.15 -2.79
CA THR A 118 -8.38 -14.44 -2.44
C THR A 118 -8.41 -14.64 -0.92
N SER A 119 -7.34 -14.28 -0.22
CA SER A 119 -7.30 -14.33 1.25
C SER A 119 -8.34 -13.42 1.88
N ALA A 120 -8.54 -12.20 1.36
CA ALA A 120 -9.57 -11.29 1.87
C ALA A 120 -10.98 -11.90 1.71
N LEU A 121 -11.26 -12.54 0.58
CA LEU A 121 -12.52 -13.22 0.32
C LEU A 121 -12.72 -14.42 1.26
N ILE A 122 -11.75 -15.33 1.35
CA ILE A 122 -11.81 -16.53 2.18
C ILE A 122 -11.95 -16.17 3.66
N PHE A 123 -11.07 -15.31 4.16
CA PHE A 123 -11.10 -14.93 5.58
C PHE A 123 -12.29 -14.05 5.95
N GLY A 124 -12.86 -13.31 5.00
CA GLY A 124 -14.14 -12.64 5.18
C GLY A 124 -15.26 -13.63 5.52
N GLN A 125 -15.32 -14.75 4.79
CA GLN A 125 -16.28 -15.84 5.02
C GLN A 125 -15.96 -16.59 6.33
N VAL A 126 -14.71 -17.03 6.50
CA VAL A 126 -14.29 -17.83 7.67
C VAL A 126 -14.54 -17.06 8.98
N VAL A 127 -14.25 -15.75 9.01
CA VAL A 127 -14.52 -14.92 10.20
C VAL A 127 -16.02 -14.77 10.46
N SER A 128 -16.85 -14.74 9.43
CA SER A 128 -18.31 -14.70 9.57
C SER A 128 -18.86 -15.94 10.28
N PHE A 129 -18.26 -17.13 10.04
CA PHE A 129 -18.71 -18.40 10.63
C PHE A 129 -18.01 -18.74 11.96
N LEU A 130 -16.68 -18.55 12.04
CA LEU A 130 -15.86 -19.01 13.17
C LEU A 130 -15.43 -17.88 14.12
N GLY A 131 -15.82 -16.65 13.80
CA GLY A 131 -15.41 -15.48 14.58
C GLY A 131 -13.97 -15.03 14.30
N ALA A 132 -13.59 -13.88 14.83
CA ALA A 132 -12.34 -13.22 14.47
C ALA A 132 -11.09 -13.85 15.10
N ASN A 133 -11.23 -14.72 16.11
CA ASN A 133 -10.09 -15.40 16.74
C ASN A 133 -9.33 -16.32 15.78
N ILE A 134 -10.01 -16.84 14.77
CA ILE A 134 -9.40 -17.67 13.72
C ILE A 134 -8.26 -16.93 12.98
N LEU A 135 -8.34 -15.59 12.87
CA LEU A 135 -7.29 -14.81 12.25
C LEU A 135 -5.93 -14.91 12.97
N SER A 136 -5.95 -15.17 14.28
CA SER A 136 -4.71 -15.37 15.05
C SER A 136 -4.04 -16.68 14.71
N ILE A 137 -4.83 -17.73 14.64
CA ILE A 137 -4.33 -19.06 14.29
C ILE A 137 -3.82 -19.02 12.84
N ALA A 138 -4.63 -18.47 11.92
CA ALA A 138 -4.25 -18.34 10.53
C ALA A 138 -2.94 -17.56 10.34
N TYR A 139 -2.78 -16.41 11.03
CA TYR A 139 -1.54 -15.64 10.97
C TYR A 139 -0.32 -16.47 11.38
N CYS A 140 -0.40 -17.18 12.51
CA CYS A 140 0.70 -18.03 12.98
C CYS A 140 1.01 -19.15 11.97
N VAL A 141 -0.01 -19.84 11.47
CA VAL A 141 0.17 -20.93 10.49
C VAL A 141 0.87 -20.42 9.22
N PHE A 142 0.36 -19.34 8.62
CA PHE A 142 0.98 -18.77 7.41
C PHE A 142 2.38 -18.21 7.66
N ALA A 143 2.62 -17.62 8.83
CA ALA A 143 3.95 -17.14 9.19
C ALA A 143 4.95 -18.31 9.32
N PHE A 144 4.55 -19.43 9.94
CA PHE A 144 5.39 -20.63 10.01
C PHE A 144 5.62 -21.24 8.62
N VAL A 145 4.62 -21.31 7.76
CA VAL A 145 4.77 -21.76 6.37
C VAL A 145 5.76 -20.86 5.63
N THR A 146 5.67 -19.56 5.81
CA THR A 146 6.60 -18.62 5.16
C THR A 146 8.02 -18.77 5.69
N LEU A 147 8.21 -18.94 7.01
CA LEU A 147 9.51 -19.23 7.61
C LEU A 147 10.10 -20.57 7.09
N PHE A 148 9.26 -21.59 6.96
CA PHE A 148 9.66 -22.88 6.41
C PHE A 148 10.12 -22.75 4.96
N ILE A 149 9.37 -22.06 4.11
CA ILE A 149 9.76 -21.79 2.72
C ILE A 149 11.07 -20.99 2.68
N LEU A 150 11.17 -19.93 3.49
CA LEU A 150 12.37 -19.10 3.56
C LEU A 150 13.60 -19.90 4.00
N TYR A 151 13.44 -20.84 4.92
CA TYR A 151 14.52 -21.73 5.36
C TYR A 151 15.06 -22.59 4.21
N HIS A 152 14.18 -23.17 3.39
CA HIS A 152 14.56 -24.03 2.24
C HIS A 152 14.97 -23.25 0.99
N LEU A 153 14.73 -21.92 0.97
CA LEU A 153 15.14 -21.10 -0.15
C LEU A 153 16.68 -21.09 -0.27
N PRO A 154 17.29 -21.40 -1.42
CA PRO A 154 18.73 -21.34 -1.58
C PRO A 154 19.30 -19.97 -1.21
N GLU A 155 20.50 -19.92 -0.64
CA GLU A 155 21.15 -18.62 -0.44
C GLU A 155 21.71 -18.12 -1.77
N SER A 156 21.44 -16.86 -2.09
CA SER A 156 22.06 -16.19 -3.22
C SER A 156 23.57 -16.07 -2.98
N LYS A 157 24.37 -16.39 -4.00
CA LYS A 157 25.82 -16.26 -3.98
C LYS A 157 26.25 -14.78 -3.98
N ILE A 158 25.40 -13.89 -4.47
CA ILE A 158 25.61 -12.45 -4.46
C ILE A 158 25.27 -11.93 -3.05
N THR A 159 26.22 -12.09 -2.13
CA THR A 159 26.10 -11.62 -0.74
C THR A 159 26.37 -10.11 -0.62
N LYS A 160 26.98 -9.53 -1.63
CA LYS A 160 27.14 -8.07 -1.76
C LYS A 160 26.32 -7.66 -2.96
N THR A 161 25.26 -6.88 -2.71
CA THR A 161 24.92 -5.88 -3.69
C THR A 161 26.26 -5.17 -3.99
N LYS A 162 26.83 -5.37 -5.20
CA LYS A 162 27.71 -4.33 -5.71
C LYS A 162 26.83 -3.11 -5.58
N THR A 163 27.09 -2.30 -4.58
CA THR A 163 26.81 -0.91 -4.65
C THR A 163 27.55 -0.52 -5.93
N GLU A 164 26.83 -0.55 -7.05
CA GLU A 164 27.26 0.19 -8.22
C GLU A 164 27.76 1.48 -7.65
N GLU A 165 28.95 1.85 -8.06
CA GLU A 165 29.62 3.10 -7.65
C GLU A 165 28.57 4.12 -7.37
N VAL A 166 28.60 4.70 -6.17
CA VAL A 166 27.64 5.71 -5.72
C VAL A 166 27.70 6.81 -6.76
N GLN A 167 27.00 6.63 -7.88
CA GLN A 167 26.57 7.75 -8.68
C GLN A 167 25.76 8.56 -7.67
N GLU A 168 26.13 9.80 -7.46
CA GLU A 168 25.46 10.71 -6.55
C GLU A 168 23.95 10.59 -6.81
N GLU A 169 23.28 9.73 -6.03
CA GLU A 169 21.84 9.51 -6.16
C GLU A 169 21.18 10.85 -5.94
N GLY A 170 20.41 11.30 -6.92
CA GLY A 170 19.66 12.54 -6.79
C GLY A 170 18.83 12.51 -5.51
N SER A 171 19.02 13.46 -4.64
CA SER A 171 18.23 13.58 -3.41
C SER A 171 16.75 13.78 -3.77
N VAL A 172 15.81 13.25 -2.95
CA VAL A 172 14.38 13.53 -3.07
C VAL A 172 14.11 15.04 -3.19
N VAL A 173 14.89 15.87 -2.47
CA VAL A 173 14.82 17.34 -2.54
C VAL A 173 15.22 17.85 -3.94
N THR A 174 16.22 17.26 -4.57
CA THR A 174 16.63 17.57 -5.94
C THR A 174 15.52 17.25 -6.93
N VAL A 175 14.87 16.07 -6.79
CA VAL A 175 13.74 15.65 -7.64
C VAL A 175 12.57 16.63 -7.52
N ILE A 176 12.23 17.10 -6.31
CA ILE A 176 11.18 18.10 -6.09
C ILE A 176 11.48 19.41 -6.83
N LYS A 177 12.72 19.91 -6.75
CA LYS A 177 13.12 21.17 -7.37
C LYS A 177 13.17 21.07 -8.90
N LYS A 178 13.67 19.95 -9.43
CA LYS A 178 13.92 19.73 -10.85
C LYS A 178 12.66 19.33 -11.62
N TYR A 179 11.82 18.47 -11.05
CA TYR A 179 10.64 17.89 -11.72
C TYR A 179 9.33 18.38 -11.09
N LYS A 180 9.06 19.68 -11.16
CA LYS A 180 7.88 20.32 -10.52
C LYS A 180 6.55 19.68 -10.93
N ILE A 181 6.35 19.36 -12.23
CA ILE A 181 5.12 18.72 -12.70
C ILE A 181 4.93 17.37 -12.02
N PHE A 182 5.98 16.55 -11.92
CA PHE A 182 5.95 15.27 -11.24
C PHE A 182 5.57 15.43 -9.76
N PHE A 183 6.17 16.38 -9.06
CA PHE A 183 5.83 16.68 -7.67
C PHE A 183 4.37 17.02 -7.49
N PHE A 184 3.82 17.93 -8.31
CA PHE A 184 2.42 18.33 -8.20
C PHE A 184 1.45 17.19 -8.60
N LEU A 185 1.80 16.34 -9.56
CA LEU A 185 1.03 15.13 -9.85
C LEU A 185 0.96 14.20 -8.64
N LEU A 186 2.09 13.99 -7.96
CA LEU A 186 2.13 13.18 -6.74
C LEU A 186 1.39 13.84 -5.58
N LEU A 187 1.46 15.15 -5.43
CA LEU A 187 0.73 15.91 -4.42
C LEU A 187 -0.79 15.77 -4.62
N GLY A 188 -1.27 15.96 -5.85
CA GLY A 188 -2.67 15.73 -6.19
C GLY A 188 -3.11 14.30 -5.89
N PHE A 189 -2.27 13.34 -6.24
CA PHE A 189 -2.55 11.93 -5.96
C PHE A 189 -2.51 11.60 -4.46
N CYS A 190 -1.61 12.21 -3.69
CA CYS A 190 -1.53 12.06 -2.24
C CYS A 190 -2.87 12.41 -1.56
N PHE A 191 -3.50 13.51 -1.96
CA PHE A 191 -4.82 13.89 -1.44
C PHE A 191 -5.90 12.89 -1.83
N MET A 192 -5.96 12.46 -3.09
CA MET A 192 -6.92 11.45 -3.54
C MET A 192 -6.72 10.12 -2.84
N PHE A 193 -5.45 9.72 -2.65
CA PHE A 193 -5.08 8.50 -1.98
C PHE A 193 -5.42 8.52 -0.49
N SER A 194 -5.35 9.68 0.17
CA SER A 194 -5.77 9.81 1.56
C SER A 194 -7.25 9.46 1.74
N GLY A 195 -8.11 9.95 0.84
CA GLY A 195 -9.53 9.57 0.83
C GLY A 195 -9.74 8.07 0.57
N ALA A 196 -9.02 7.51 -0.40
CA ALA A 196 -9.11 6.08 -0.71
C ALA A 196 -8.63 5.19 0.44
N THR A 197 -7.57 5.59 1.15
CA THR A 197 -7.04 4.87 2.31
C THR A 197 -8.01 4.96 3.49
N ALA A 198 -8.63 6.11 3.74
CA ALA A 198 -9.65 6.26 4.76
C ALA A 198 -10.83 5.31 4.50
N ILE A 199 -11.35 5.24 3.26
CA ILE A 199 -12.37 4.25 2.88
C ILE A 199 -11.88 2.82 3.15
N GLY A 200 -10.68 2.46 2.72
CA GLY A 200 -10.14 1.11 2.87
C GLY A 200 -9.99 0.68 4.33
N THR A 201 -9.46 1.56 5.17
CA THR A 201 -9.23 1.27 6.59
C THR A 201 -10.54 1.11 7.36
N TYR A 202 -11.54 1.94 7.06
CA TYR A 202 -12.84 1.93 7.73
C TYR A 202 -13.95 1.24 6.94
N LEU A 203 -13.60 0.50 5.88
CA LEU A 203 -14.57 -0.18 5.00
C LEU A 203 -15.52 -1.09 5.76
N ILE A 204 -15.05 -1.77 6.82
CA ILE A 204 -15.92 -2.63 7.63
C ILE A 204 -17.05 -1.85 8.29
N ASN A 205 -16.80 -0.61 8.73
CA ASN A 205 -17.81 0.26 9.32
C ASN A 205 -18.82 0.72 8.25
N ILE A 206 -18.33 1.02 7.04
CA ILE A 206 -19.18 1.38 5.88
C ILE A 206 -20.06 0.19 5.48
N VAL A 207 -19.49 -1.01 5.40
CA VAL A 207 -20.25 -2.24 5.10
C VAL A 207 -21.33 -2.49 6.15
N LYS A 208 -20.99 -2.34 7.44
CA LYS A 208 -21.97 -2.52 8.53
C LYS A 208 -23.08 -1.47 8.52
N SER A 209 -22.78 -0.21 8.20
CA SER A 209 -23.81 0.85 8.11
C SER A 209 -24.84 0.58 7.00
N LEU A 210 -24.47 -0.21 5.98
CA LEU A 210 -25.34 -0.66 4.91
C LEU A 210 -26.00 -2.04 5.19
N GLY A 211 -25.95 -2.51 6.44
CA GLY A 211 -26.51 -3.80 6.85
C GLY A 211 -25.69 -5.03 6.47
N GLY A 212 -24.43 -4.84 6.05
CA GLY A 212 -23.53 -5.93 5.68
C GLY A 212 -22.76 -6.54 6.85
N ASN A 213 -22.04 -7.60 6.57
CA ASN A 213 -21.23 -8.37 7.51
C ASN A 213 -19.78 -8.52 7.01
N THR A 214 -18.98 -9.27 7.76
CA THR A 214 -17.57 -9.53 7.42
C THR A 214 -17.39 -10.31 6.12
N SER A 215 -18.35 -11.15 5.76
CA SER A 215 -18.36 -11.86 4.48
C SER A 215 -18.42 -10.89 3.30
N LEU A 216 -19.37 -9.94 3.35
CA LEU A 216 -19.54 -8.91 2.32
C LEU A 216 -18.36 -7.91 2.27
N TYR A 217 -17.73 -7.64 3.43
CA TYR A 217 -16.46 -6.93 3.45
C TYR A 217 -15.39 -7.68 2.65
N GLY A 218 -15.24 -9.00 2.83
CA GLY A 218 -14.31 -9.82 2.06
C GLY A 218 -14.59 -9.78 0.55
N VAL A 219 -15.86 -9.83 0.15
CA VAL A 219 -16.29 -9.70 -1.25
C VAL A 219 -15.92 -8.33 -1.82
N ALA A 220 -16.15 -7.25 -1.09
CA ALA A 220 -15.81 -5.90 -1.51
C ALA A 220 -14.29 -5.72 -1.70
N MET A 221 -13.48 -6.25 -0.78
CA MET A 221 -12.02 -6.24 -0.88
C MET A 221 -11.50 -7.09 -2.04
N PHE A 222 -12.11 -8.25 -2.28
CA PHE A 222 -11.78 -9.07 -3.45
C PHE A 222 -12.09 -8.36 -4.76
N ALA A 223 -13.29 -7.79 -4.91
CA ALA A 223 -13.72 -7.04 -6.09
C ALA A 223 -12.78 -5.86 -6.38
N MET A 224 -12.36 -5.14 -5.33
CA MET A 224 -11.39 -4.07 -5.40
C MET A 224 -10.06 -4.55 -6.00
N ALA A 225 -9.45 -5.56 -5.39
CA ALA A 225 -8.13 -6.04 -5.83
C ALA A 225 -8.17 -6.73 -7.19
N PHE A 226 -9.24 -7.49 -7.48
CA PHE A 226 -9.41 -8.16 -8.75
C PHE A 226 -9.52 -7.17 -9.92
N SER A 227 -10.15 -6.01 -9.70
CA SER A 227 -10.29 -4.98 -10.72
C SER A 227 -8.96 -4.34 -11.14
N GLU A 228 -7.93 -4.38 -10.29
CA GLU A 228 -6.61 -3.81 -10.60
C GLU A 228 -5.85 -4.62 -11.66
N LEU A 229 -5.96 -5.94 -11.64
CA LEU A 229 -5.18 -6.84 -12.48
C LEU A 229 -5.34 -6.55 -13.98
N PRO A 230 -6.56 -6.53 -14.57
CA PRO A 230 -6.74 -6.30 -16.00
C PRO A 230 -6.28 -4.91 -16.41
N VAL A 231 -6.46 -3.91 -15.56
CA VAL A 231 -6.05 -2.53 -15.85
C VAL A 231 -4.53 -2.42 -15.89
N MET A 232 -3.83 -2.94 -14.86
CA MET A 232 -2.37 -2.91 -14.81
C MET A 232 -1.73 -3.62 -16.01
N MET A 233 -2.31 -4.73 -16.49
CA MET A 233 -1.83 -5.42 -17.69
C MET A 233 -1.98 -4.59 -18.97
N THR A 234 -2.92 -3.65 -19.02
CA THR A 234 -3.15 -2.79 -20.18
C THR A 234 -2.32 -1.51 -20.18
N VAL A 235 -1.76 -1.10 -19.04
CA VAL A 235 -0.97 0.14 -18.90
C VAL A 235 0.13 0.30 -19.95
N PRO A 236 0.99 -0.70 -20.24
CA PRO A 236 2.03 -0.54 -21.27
C PRO A 236 1.46 -0.25 -22.67
N LYS A 237 0.30 -0.82 -22.99
CA LYS A 237 -0.40 -0.56 -24.28
C LYS A 237 -1.01 0.84 -24.31
N LEU A 238 -1.59 1.29 -23.21
CA LEU A 238 -2.16 2.64 -23.07
C LEU A 238 -1.07 3.72 -23.16
N MET A 239 0.09 3.49 -22.55
CA MET A 239 1.24 4.41 -22.57
C MET A 239 1.82 4.61 -24.00
N LYS A 240 1.64 3.63 -24.89
CA LYS A 240 2.03 3.78 -26.32
C LYS A 240 1.09 4.70 -27.10
N LYS A 241 -0.17 4.85 -26.66
CA LYS A 241 -1.20 5.62 -27.38
C LYS A 241 -1.47 7.00 -26.76
N PHE A 242 -1.32 7.12 -25.45
CA PHE A 242 -1.70 8.31 -24.70
C PHE A 242 -0.55 8.83 -23.86
N ASN A 243 -0.50 10.15 -23.68
CA ASN A 243 0.48 10.78 -22.80
C ASN A 243 0.20 10.42 -21.33
N SER A 244 1.27 10.19 -20.55
CA SER A 244 1.20 9.81 -19.14
C SER A 244 0.34 10.76 -18.30
N VAL A 245 0.48 12.09 -18.50
CA VAL A 245 -0.32 13.07 -17.74
C VAL A 245 -1.80 12.99 -18.10
N THR A 246 -2.14 12.61 -19.34
CA THR A 246 -3.53 12.37 -19.74
C THR A 246 -4.10 11.13 -19.05
N LEU A 247 -3.34 10.05 -18.98
CA LEU A 247 -3.76 8.82 -18.29
C LEU A 247 -3.92 9.04 -16.77
N ILE A 248 -3.05 9.86 -16.16
CA ILE A 248 -3.16 10.26 -14.76
C ILE A 248 -4.44 11.10 -14.54
N LEU A 249 -4.79 12.00 -15.48
CA LEU A 249 -6.04 12.74 -15.40
C LEU A 249 -7.25 11.81 -15.50
N VAL A 250 -7.23 10.82 -16.41
CA VAL A 250 -8.29 9.80 -16.50
C VAL A 250 -8.40 9.01 -15.19
N ALA A 251 -7.27 8.59 -14.61
CA ALA A 251 -7.26 7.92 -13.31
C ALA A 251 -7.88 8.80 -12.21
N SER A 252 -7.62 10.12 -12.23
CA SER A 252 -8.21 11.05 -11.24
C SER A 252 -9.73 11.17 -11.39
N ILE A 253 -10.26 11.14 -12.60
CA ILE A 253 -11.71 11.11 -12.84
C ILE A 253 -12.32 9.83 -12.25
N PHE A 254 -11.69 8.67 -12.48
CA PHE A 254 -12.15 7.41 -11.88
C PHE A 254 -12.00 7.38 -10.35
N TYR A 255 -11.05 8.13 -9.78
CA TYR A 255 -10.99 8.33 -8.32
C TYR A 255 -12.21 9.10 -7.80
N ILE A 256 -12.64 10.13 -8.50
CA ILE A 256 -13.87 10.85 -8.19
C ILE A 256 -15.05 9.87 -8.26
N CYS A 257 -15.24 9.20 -9.40
CA CYS A 257 -16.30 8.21 -9.56
C CYS A 257 -16.31 7.19 -8.41
N ARG A 258 -15.14 6.60 -8.08
CA ARG A 258 -14.98 5.62 -7.02
C ARG A 258 -15.43 6.15 -5.66
N ASN A 259 -14.83 7.24 -5.23
CA ASN A 259 -15.02 7.76 -3.88
C ASN A 259 -16.44 8.31 -3.67
N TYR A 260 -17.02 8.95 -4.68
CA TYR A 260 -18.41 9.40 -4.62
C TYR A 260 -19.41 8.24 -4.70
N THR A 261 -19.18 7.24 -5.56
CA THR A 261 -20.05 6.05 -5.61
C THR A 261 -20.07 5.29 -4.29
N ILE A 262 -18.92 5.15 -3.62
CA ILE A 262 -18.83 4.49 -2.32
C ILE A 262 -19.53 5.32 -1.23
N GLY A 263 -19.28 6.61 -1.17
CA GLY A 263 -19.81 7.47 -0.11
C GLY A 263 -21.31 7.76 -0.25
N LEU A 264 -21.86 7.70 -1.47
CA LEU A 264 -23.28 7.86 -1.75
C LEU A 264 -24.01 6.53 -1.95
N ALA A 265 -23.35 5.39 -1.68
CA ALA A 265 -23.92 4.07 -1.90
C ALA A 265 -25.19 3.84 -1.04
N PRO A 266 -26.36 3.62 -1.65
CA PRO A 266 -27.59 3.35 -0.91
C PRO A 266 -27.66 1.87 -0.42
N ASN A 267 -26.81 1.02 -0.97
CA ASN A 267 -26.77 -0.41 -0.67
C ASN A 267 -25.38 -1.01 -0.98
N LEU A 268 -25.17 -2.26 -0.58
CA LEU A 268 -23.93 -2.99 -0.72
C LEU A 268 -23.53 -3.25 -2.18
N ILE A 269 -24.47 -3.39 -3.10
CA ILE A 269 -24.17 -3.64 -4.52
C ILE A 269 -23.49 -2.41 -5.10
N VAL A 270 -24.03 -1.21 -4.88
CA VAL A 270 -23.45 0.04 -5.36
C VAL A 270 -22.08 0.28 -4.70
N LEU A 271 -21.92 -0.05 -3.41
CA LEU A 271 -20.62 0.00 -2.74
C LEU A 271 -19.59 -0.90 -3.44
N ILE A 272 -19.93 -2.17 -3.74
CA ILE A 272 -19.03 -3.10 -4.43
C ILE A 272 -18.67 -2.60 -5.82
N ILE A 273 -19.63 -2.06 -6.58
CA ILE A 273 -19.38 -1.43 -7.88
C ILE A 273 -18.39 -0.26 -7.72
N GLY A 274 -18.59 0.59 -6.71
CA GLY A 274 -17.65 1.66 -6.36
C GLY A 274 -16.24 1.13 -6.07
N MET A 275 -16.11 0.02 -5.35
CA MET A 275 -14.83 -0.62 -5.07
C MET A 275 -14.15 -1.14 -6.36
N MET A 276 -14.88 -1.60 -7.35
CA MET A 276 -14.32 -2.06 -8.63
C MET A 276 -13.69 -0.93 -9.47
N PHE A 277 -14.03 0.33 -9.25
CA PHE A 277 -13.31 1.45 -9.87
C PHE A 277 -11.85 1.59 -9.40
N GLN A 278 -11.42 0.82 -8.41
CA GLN A 278 -10.05 0.79 -7.92
C GLN A 278 -9.03 0.52 -9.06
N GLY A 279 -9.34 -0.39 -9.97
CA GLY A 279 -8.47 -0.70 -11.10
C GLY A 279 -8.20 0.53 -11.98
N LEU A 280 -9.26 1.23 -12.38
CA LEU A 280 -9.16 2.41 -13.25
C LEU A 280 -8.68 3.67 -12.50
N SER A 281 -8.77 3.72 -11.18
CA SER A 281 -8.25 4.80 -10.36
C SER A 281 -6.82 4.51 -9.89
N TYR A 282 -6.65 3.69 -8.88
CA TYR A 282 -5.34 3.37 -8.28
C TYR A 282 -4.46 2.52 -9.21
N GLY A 283 -5.02 1.47 -9.80
CA GLY A 283 -4.27 0.56 -10.68
C GLY A 283 -3.69 1.29 -11.90
N LEU A 284 -4.50 2.13 -12.55
CA LEU A 284 -4.06 2.93 -13.69
C LEU A 284 -3.02 3.97 -13.24
N PHE A 285 -3.27 4.70 -12.14
CA PHE A 285 -2.33 5.70 -11.65
C PHE A 285 -0.96 5.10 -11.32
N THR A 286 -0.93 4.06 -10.48
CA THR A 286 0.33 3.46 -10.02
C THR A 286 1.14 2.87 -11.16
N GLY A 287 0.47 2.23 -12.13
CA GLY A 287 1.13 1.75 -13.34
C GLY A 287 1.74 2.90 -14.15
N VAL A 288 0.95 3.94 -14.43
CA VAL A 288 1.39 5.06 -15.28
C VAL A 288 2.49 5.88 -14.61
N ILE A 289 2.39 6.18 -13.30
CA ILE A 289 3.37 7.03 -12.60
C ILE A 289 4.73 6.34 -12.49
N THR A 290 4.76 5.01 -12.34
CA THR A 290 6.00 4.22 -12.35
C THR A 290 6.73 4.35 -13.69
N TYR A 291 6.00 4.18 -14.80
CA TYR A 291 6.57 4.40 -16.13
C TYR A 291 6.94 5.88 -16.39
N TYR A 292 6.16 6.82 -15.83
CA TYR A 292 6.48 8.25 -15.94
C TYR A 292 7.87 8.55 -15.39
N VAL A 293 8.21 7.98 -14.24
CA VAL A 293 9.55 8.11 -13.64
C VAL A 293 10.62 7.58 -14.59
N THR A 294 10.42 6.37 -15.15
CA THR A 294 11.39 5.75 -16.05
C THR A 294 11.62 6.53 -17.33
N TYR A 295 10.58 7.18 -17.88
CA TYR A 295 10.68 7.87 -19.18
C TYR A 295 10.94 9.37 -19.10
N ASN A 296 10.70 10.02 -17.96
CA ASN A 296 10.75 11.48 -17.84
C ASN A 296 11.75 11.99 -16.81
N LEU A 297 12.31 11.12 -15.96
CA LEU A 297 13.36 11.49 -15.03
C LEU A 297 14.71 10.96 -15.54
N ASP A 298 15.78 11.70 -15.26
CA ASP A 298 17.13 11.24 -15.55
C ASP A 298 17.45 9.98 -14.74
N THR A 299 18.30 9.11 -15.28
CA THR A 299 18.59 7.79 -14.69
C THR A 299 19.02 7.89 -13.22
N GLN A 300 19.85 8.87 -12.88
CA GLN A 300 20.31 9.14 -11.51
C GLN A 300 19.18 9.57 -10.54
N ASP A 301 18.09 10.15 -11.06
CA ASP A 301 16.96 10.66 -10.27
C ASP A 301 15.81 9.65 -10.15
N GLN A 302 15.83 8.54 -10.93
CA GLN A 302 14.71 7.59 -11.00
C GLN A 302 14.45 6.90 -9.68
N MET A 303 15.50 6.49 -8.95
CA MET A 303 15.33 5.82 -7.66
C MET A 303 14.69 6.75 -6.62
N SER A 304 15.15 8.00 -6.56
CA SER A 304 14.55 9.03 -5.71
C SER A 304 13.12 9.37 -6.14
N GLY A 305 12.83 9.33 -7.44
CA GLY A 305 11.47 9.47 -7.98
C GLY A 305 10.53 8.34 -7.51
N GLN A 306 10.96 7.08 -7.57
CA GLN A 306 10.19 5.94 -7.05
C GLN A 306 9.99 6.02 -5.53
N THR A 307 11.02 6.41 -4.80
CA THR A 307 10.95 6.63 -3.35
C THR A 307 9.91 7.71 -3.01
N MET A 308 9.89 8.80 -3.78
CA MET A 308 8.94 9.88 -3.60
C MET A 308 7.49 9.45 -3.84
N ILE A 309 7.22 8.54 -4.79
CA ILE A 309 5.90 7.93 -4.96
C ILE A 309 5.47 7.24 -3.66
N GLY A 310 6.34 6.41 -3.08
CA GLY A 310 6.07 5.71 -1.82
C GLY A 310 5.81 6.66 -0.64
N ILE A 311 6.63 7.71 -0.50
CA ILE A 311 6.47 8.73 0.55
C ILE A 311 5.13 9.44 0.42
N MET A 312 4.76 9.89 -0.78
CA MET A 312 3.54 10.67 -1.01
C MET A 312 2.28 9.81 -0.91
N THR A 313 2.32 8.53 -1.30
CA THR A 313 1.18 7.62 -1.22
C THR A 313 1.11 6.90 0.12
N SER A 314 1.92 5.87 0.31
CA SER A 314 1.90 4.99 1.49
C SER A 314 2.36 5.70 2.77
N GLY A 315 3.17 6.74 2.65
CA GLY A 315 3.58 7.59 3.77
C GLY A 315 2.52 8.63 4.11
N ILE A 316 2.59 9.79 3.44
CA ILE A 316 1.79 10.97 3.78
C ILE A 316 0.29 10.74 3.52
N GLY A 317 -0.06 10.26 2.31
CA GLY A 317 -1.46 10.05 1.92
C GLY A 317 -2.17 9.07 2.85
N SER A 318 -1.56 7.90 3.12
CA SER A 318 -2.12 6.91 4.03
C SER A 318 -2.24 7.42 5.46
N THR A 319 -1.24 8.14 5.95
CA THR A 319 -1.26 8.71 7.31
C THR A 319 -2.39 9.71 7.47
N LEU A 320 -2.54 10.65 6.52
CA LEU A 320 -3.64 11.62 6.52
C LEU A 320 -5.00 10.92 6.51
N GLY A 321 -5.19 9.96 5.62
CA GLY A 321 -6.45 9.22 5.50
C GLY A 321 -6.80 8.42 6.75
N ASN A 322 -5.83 7.70 7.30
CA ASN A 322 -6.04 6.86 8.47
C ASN A 322 -6.32 7.69 9.73
N VAL A 323 -5.48 8.69 10.01
CA VAL A 323 -5.59 9.49 11.25
C VAL A 323 -6.84 10.38 11.21
N LEU A 324 -6.98 11.20 10.15
CA LEU A 324 -8.13 12.10 10.06
C LEU A 324 -9.44 11.33 9.88
N GLY A 325 -9.42 10.22 9.11
CA GLY A 325 -10.58 9.37 8.96
C GLY A 325 -11.06 8.77 10.28
N GLY A 326 -10.14 8.36 11.16
CA GLY A 326 -10.47 7.85 12.49
C GLY A 326 -11.04 8.92 13.41
N ILE A 327 -10.36 10.07 13.50
CA ILE A 327 -10.80 11.20 14.34
C ILE A 327 -12.20 11.66 13.92
N LEU A 328 -12.41 11.89 12.64
CA LEU A 328 -13.71 12.37 12.14
C LEU A 328 -14.83 11.36 12.40
N GLN A 329 -14.54 10.08 12.29
CA GLN A 329 -15.54 9.03 12.53
C GLN A 329 -15.96 8.95 14.00
N ASP A 330 -15.02 9.12 14.94
CA ASP A 330 -15.31 9.07 16.38
C ASP A 330 -15.96 10.37 16.89
N THR A 331 -15.60 11.54 16.33
CA THR A 331 -16.07 12.83 16.83
C THR A 331 -17.39 13.28 16.21
N ILE A 332 -17.56 13.04 14.90
CA ILE A 332 -18.71 13.57 14.13
C ILE A 332 -19.53 12.44 13.49
N GLY A 333 -18.89 11.30 13.22
CA GLY A 333 -19.54 10.13 12.61
C GLY A 333 -19.12 9.84 11.17
N LEU A 334 -19.72 8.81 10.59
CA LEU A 334 -19.37 8.28 9.28
C LEU A 334 -19.55 9.30 8.15
N ASN A 335 -20.54 10.20 8.25
CA ASN A 335 -20.78 11.23 7.25
C ASN A 335 -19.62 12.23 7.15
N ALA A 336 -18.95 12.54 8.27
CA ALA A 336 -17.77 13.40 8.27
C ALA A 336 -16.58 12.72 7.56
N LEU A 337 -16.43 11.41 7.70
CA LEU A 337 -15.45 10.64 6.93
C LEU A 337 -15.70 10.82 5.42
N PHE A 338 -16.92 10.66 4.95
CA PHE A 338 -17.24 10.84 3.54
C PHE A 338 -17.02 12.27 3.06
N THR A 339 -17.38 13.29 3.87
CA THR A 339 -17.09 14.70 3.55
C THR A 339 -15.60 14.93 3.38
N PHE A 340 -14.77 14.41 4.28
CA PHE A 340 -13.31 14.44 4.16
C PHE A 340 -12.84 13.78 2.86
N VAL A 341 -13.34 12.59 2.55
CA VAL A 341 -13.01 11.85 1.33
C VAL A 341 -13.33 12.65 0.08
N TYR A 342 -14.51 13.29 0.03
CA TYR A 342 -14.93 14.12 -1.11
C TYR A 342 -14.03 15.34 -1.28
N LEU A 343 -13.74 16.06 -0.19
CA LEU A 343 -12.89 17.26 -0.21
C LEU A 343 -11.46 16.90 -0.66
N MET A 344 -10.87 15.85 -0.11
CA MET A 344 -9.52 15.41 -0.50
C MET A 344 -9.48 14.95 -1.95
N THR A 345 -10.49 14.22 -2.40
CA THR A 345 -10.59 13.78 -3.79
C THR A 345 -10.73 14.95 -4.74
N ALA A 346 -11.58 15.91 -4.44
CA ALA A 346 -11.78 17.12 -5.25
C ALA A 346 -10.50 17.96 -5.32
N LEU A 347 -9.85 18.21 -4.17
CA LEU A 347 -8.59 18.95 -4.11
C LEU A 347 -7.50 18.29 -4.96
N GLY A 348 -7.33 16.98 -4.83
CA GLY A 348 -6.36 16.22 -5.63
C GLY A 348 -6.66 16.27 -7.13
N ALA A 349 -7.93 16.14 -7.51
CA ALA A 349 -8.35 16.22 -8.91
C ALA A 349 -8.10 17.61 -9.53
N VAL A 350 -8.35 18.67 -8.80
CA VAL A 350 -8.07 20.06 -9.23
C VAL A 350 -6.57 20.25 -9.49
N ILE A 351 -5.71 19.77 -8.58
CA ILE A 351 -4.26 19.85 -8.76
C ILE A 351 -3.81 19.09 -10.03
N ILE A 352 -4.29 17.86 -10.23
CA ILE A 352 -3.94 17.06 -11.41
C ILE A 352 -4.45 17.73 -12.69
N PHE A 353 -5.64 18.31 -12.67
CA PHE A 353 -6.20 19.05 -13.79
C PHE A 353 -5.33 20.25 -14.17
N ILE A 354 -4.91 21.06 -13.18
CA ILE A 354 -3.99 22.19 -13.39
C ILE A 354 -2.68 21.70 -14.00
N CYS A 355 -2.08 20.60 -13.47
CA CYS A 355 -0.87 20.01 -14.00
C CYS A 355 -1.01 19.64 -15.49
N LYS A 356 -2.16 19.13 -15.90
CA LYS A 356 -2.44 18.81 -17.31
C LYS A 356 -2.37 20.06 -18.18
N PHE A 357 -3.00 21.18 -17.78
CA PHE A 357 -2.93 22.44 -18.53
C PHE A 357 -1.52 23.00 -18.62
N VAL A 358 -0.77 22.98 -17.51
CA VAL A 358 0.63 23.43 -17.47
C VAL A 358 1.48 22.55 -18.41
N SER A 359 1.30 21.24 -18.39
CA SER A 359 2.06 20.31 -19.26
C SER A 359 1.80 20.53 -20.74
N LEU A 360 0.64 21.05 -21.12
CA LEU A 360 0.33 21.41 -22.51
C LEU A 360 1.02 22.71 -22.97
N LYS A 361 1.20 23.66 -22.04
CA LYS A 361 1.88 24.94 -22.32
C LYS A 361 3.40 24.78 -22.47
N VAL A 362 4.00 23.86 -21.73
CA VAL A 362 5.46 23.59 -21.78
C VAL A 362 5.87 22.83 -23.04
N LYS A 363 4.93 22.14 -23.71
CA LYS A 363 5.19 21.43 -24.97
C LYS A 363 4.99 22.27 -26.23
N LYS A 364 4.47 23.49 -26.10
CA LYS A 364 4.45 24.53 -27.16
C LYS A 364 5.65 25.45 -27.01
#